data_52881a06fac51ef652a2ad7ce3b78f10
#
_entry.id   52881a06fac51ef652a2ad7ce3b78f10
#
_cell.length_a   1.000
_cell.length_b   1.000
_cell.length_c   1.000
_cell.angle_alpha   90.00
_cell.angle_beta   90.00
_cell.angle_gamma   90.00
#
_symmetry.space_group_name_H-M   'P 1'
#
loop_
_entity.id
_entity.type
_entity.pdbx_description
1 polymer ?
#
loop_
_entity_poly.entity_id
_entity_poly.type
_entity_poly.pdbx_seq_one_letter_code
_entity_poly.pdbx_strand_id
1 'polypeptide(L)'
;MRGRIDSISSAFPYFVYEYDGELIGYCYAHLWKEREAYSKTLETTVYLAPEACHKGIGPLLMTHLIDECRRQGYHALIACITADNLSSLRFHQRLGFRQVSRFSEVGRRFDRWLDVIDLELIL
;
A
#
# COMPACT_ATOMS: atom_id res chain seq x y z
N MET A 1 10.16 -15.07 -11.49
CA MET A 1 8.94 -15.77 -11.04
C MET A 1 7.79 -15.41 -11.96
N ARG A 2 7.15 -16.39 -12.49
CA ARG A 2 5.97 -16.17 -13.30
C ARG A 2 4.72 -16.40 -12.46
N GLY A 3 3.97 -15.37 -12.30
CA GLY A 3 2.72 -15.43 -11.58
C GLY A 3 1.66 -14.61 -12.29
N ARG A 4 0.55 -14.46 -11.64
CA ARG A 4 -0.63 -13.81 -12.20
C ARG A 4 -1.19 -12.82 -11.21
N ILE A 5 -1.55 -11.63 -11.71
CA ILE A 5 -2.29 -10.65 -10.94
C ILE A 5 -3.77 -10.81 -11.25
N ASP A 6 -4.58 -10.97 -10.21
CA ASP A 6 -6.02 -11.01 -10.30
C ASP A 6 -6.65 -9.91 -9.48
N SER A 7 -7.72 -9.32 -10.02
CA SER A 7 -8.57 -8.40 -9.28
C SER A 7 -9.54 -9.18 -8.42
N ILE A 8 -9.70 -8.75 -7.18
CA ILE A 8 -10.66 -9.34 -6.25
C ILE A 8 -11.89 -8.43 -6.20
N SER A 9 -13.08 -9.05 -6.26
CA SER A 9 -14.33 -8.30 -6.13
C SER A 9 -14.41 -7.67 -4.75
N SER A 10 -14.46 -6.35 -4.71
CA SER A 10 -14.43 -5.56 -3.49
C SER A 10 -15.00 -4.18 -3.76
N ALA A 11 -15.44 -3.49 -2.69
CA ALA A 11 -15.94 -2.12 -2.78
C ALA A 11 -14.84 -1.16 -3.27
N PHE A 12 -13.57 -1.47 -3.01
CA PHE A 12 -12.42 -0.67 -3.43
C PHE A 12 -11.41 -1.55 -4.16
N PRO A 13 -10.48 -0.97 -4.92
CA PRO A 13 -9.48 -1.76 -5.66
C PRO A 13 -8.71 -2.73 -4.77
N TYR A 14 -8.59 -3.96 -5.23
CA TYR A 14 -7.95 -5.04 -4.50
C TYR A 14 -7.34 -6.01 -5.51
N PHE A 15 -6.03 -6.27 -5.40
CA PHE A 15 -5.31 -7.16 -6.30
C PHE A 15 -4.50 -8.20 -5.53
N VAL A 16 -4.42 -9.38 -6.07
CA VAL A 16 -3.59 -10.45 -5.53
C VAL A 16 -2.59 -10.91 -6.60
N TYR A 17 -1.45 -11.41 -6.15
CA TYR A 17 -0.46 -12.04 -7.01
C TYR A 17 -0.36 -13.51 -6.62
N GLU A 18 -0.61 -14.38 -7.59
CA GLU A 18 -0.56 -15.83 -7.39
C GLU A 18 0.55 -16.44 -8.25
N TYR A 19 1.21 -17.44 -7.70
CA TYR A 19 2.19 -18.24 -8.41
C TYR A 19 1.96 -19.70 -8.05
N ASP A 20 1.75 -20.53 -9.07
CA ASP A 20 1.54 -21.97 -8.89
C ASP A 20 0.43 -22.28 -7.87
N GLY A 21 -0.65 -21.51 -7.94
CA GLY A 21 -1.81 -21.69 -7.06
C GLY A 21 -1.63 -21.11 -5.65
N GLU A 22 -0.48 -20.55 -5.33
CA GLU A 22 -0.23 -19.95 -4.02
C GLU A 22 -0.34 -18.45 -4.06
N LEU A 23 -0.91 -17.87 -2.99
CA LEU A 23 -0.95 -16.44 -2.80
C LEU A 23 0.41 -15.94 -2.34
N ILE A 24 1.06 -15.13 -3.17
CA ILE A 24 2.41 -14.61 -2.91
C ILE A 24 2.36 -13.20 -2.35
N GLY A 25 1.35 -12.43 -2.73
CA GLY A 25 1.20 -11.08 -2.24
C GLY A 25 -0.14 -10.50 -2.58
N TYR A 26 -0.45 -9.37 -1.98
CA TYR A 26 -1.69 -8.66 -2.27
C TYR A 26 -1.51 -7.17 -1.98
N CYS A 27 -2.40 -6.38 -2.55
CA CYS A 27 -2.53 -4.97 -2.19
C CYS A 27 -3.99 -4.57 -2.30
N TYR A 28 -4.40 -3.64 -1.46
CA TYR A 28 -5.75 -3.11 -1.54
C TYR A 28 -5.78 -1.68 -1.02
N ALA A 29 -6.90 -1.01 -1.29
CA ALA A 29 -7.16 0.32 -0.80
C ALA A 29 -8.50 0.31 -0.06
N HIS A 30 -8.67 1.23 0.87
CA HIS A 30 -9.92 1.46 1.58
C HIS A 30 -10.00 2.95 1.95
N LEU A 31 -11.15 3.41 2.40
CA LEU A 31 -11.30 4.81 2.76
C LEU A 31 -10.29 5.20 3.84
N TRP A 32 -9.58 6.31 3.60
CA TRP A 32 -8.65 6.86 4.58
C TRP A 32 -9.40 7.38 5.79
N LYS A 33 -10.51 8.09 5.56
CA LYS A 33 -11.41 8.57 6.60
C LYS A 33 -12.84 8.48 6.09
N GLU A 34 -13.77 8.17 6.98
CA GLU A 34 -15.17 7.89 6.61
C GLU A 34 -16.02 9.13 6.38
N ARG A 35 -15.44 10.32 6.32
CA ARG A 35 -16.18 11.55 6.07
C ARG A 35 -16.26 11.84 4.57
N GLU A 36 -17.38 12.40 4.14
CA GLU A 36 -17.63 12.71 2.73
C GLU A 36 -16.53 13.59 2.12
N ALA A 37 -16.01 14.55 2.91
CA ALA A 37 -14.93 15.43 2.47
C ALA A 37 -13.68 14.64 2.02
N TYR A 38 -13.50 13.43 2.52
CA TYR A 38 -12.31 12.60 2.25
C TYR A 38 -12.63 11.40 1.36
N SER A 39 -13.78 11.40 0.67
CA SER A 39 -14.24 10.26 -0.13
C SER A 39 -13.36 9.94 -1.34
N LYS A 40 -12.49 10.86 -1.74
CA LYS A 40 -11.58 10.66 -2.87
C LYS A 40 -10.15 10.33 -2.44
N THR A 41 -9.93 10.07 -1.17
CA THR A 41 -8.64 9.65 -0.63
C THR A 41 -8.75 8.24 -0.05
N LEU A 42 -7.85 7.36 -0.47
CA LEU A 42 -7.80 5.98 0.02
C LEU A 42 -6.49 5.73 0.74
N GLU A 43 -6.55 4.85 1.73
CA GLU A 43 -5.35 4.31 2.38
C GLU A 43 -5.00 2.99 1.73
N THR A 44 -3.72 2.75 1.46
CA THR A 44 -3.25 1.55 0.78
C THR A 44 -2.58 0.59 1.75
N THR A 45 -2.69 -0.69 1.44
CA THR A 45 -1.98 -1.77 2.14
C THR A 45 -1.36 -2.67 1.09
N VAL A 46 -0.12 -3.08 1.31
CA VAL A 46 0.57 -4.04 0.44
C VAL A 46 1.28 -5.08 1.32
N TYR A 47 1.20 -6.33 0.90
CA TYR A 47 1.88 -7.44 1.56
C TYR A 47 2.55 -8.32 0.51
N LEU A 48 3.78 -8.76 0.82
CA LEU A 48 4.50 -9.75 0.05
C LEU A 48 5.04 -10.83 0.98
N ALA A 49 4.93 -12.08 0.56
CA ALA A 49 5.60 -13.16 1.25
C ALA A 49 7.12 -12.88 1.25
N PRO A 50 7.85 -13.19 2.34
CA PRO A 50 9.28 -12.86 2.42
C PRO A 50 10.10 -13.36 1.24
N GLU A 51 9.82 -14.57 0.75
CA GLU A 51 10.54 -15.17 -0.38
C GLU A 51 10.24 -14.47 -1.71
N ALA A 52 9.21 -13.64 -1.76
CA ALA A 52 8.84 -12.89 -2.95
C ALA A 52 9.39 -11.47 -2.98
N CYS A 53 10.02 -11.02 -1.89
CA CYS A 53 10.59 -9.68 -1.83
C CYS A 53 11.75 -9.53 -2.82
N HIS A 54 11.92 -8.32 -3.35
CA HIS A 54 12.98 -7.96 -4.30
C HIS A 54 12.91 -8.70 -5.65
N LYS A 55 11.73 -9.21 -6.01
CA LYS A 55 11.50 -9.86 -7.32
C LYS A 55 10.61 -9.04 -8.26
N GLY A 56 10.39 -7.77 -7.93
CA GLY A 56 9.57 -6.89 -8.77
C GLY A 56 8.07 -7.07 -8.59
N ILE A 57 7.61 -7.93 -7.69
CA ILE A 57 6.19 -8.22 -7.48
C ILE A 57 5.49 -7.05 -6.78
N GLY A 58 6.13 -6.47 -5.77
CA GLY A 58 5.57 -5.32 -5.05
C GLY A 58 5.28 -4.13 -5.95
N PRO A 59 6.28 -3.66 -6.72
CA PRO A 59 6.03 -2.57 -7.68
C PRO A 59 4.95 -2.91 -8.69
N LEU A 60 4.89 -4.16 -9.16
CA LEU A 60 3.87 -4.60 -10.11
C LEU A 60 2.46 -4.51 -9.51
N LEU A 61 2.29 -5.03 -8.29
CA LEU A 61 1.01 -4.97 -7.57
C LEU A 61 0.58 -3.52 -7.33
N MET A 62 1.48 -2.70 -6.81
CA MET A 62 1.15 -1.30 -6.49
C MET A 62 0.89 -0.47 -7.74
N THR A 63 1.56 -0.75 -8.84
CA THR A 63 1.27 -0.07 -10.11
C THR A 63 -0.16 -0.37 -10.55
N HIS A 64 -0.61 -1.62 -10.45
CA HIS A 64 -1.99 -1.98 -10.77
C HIS A 64 -2.98 -1.25 -9.85
N LEU A 65 -2.67 -1.21 -8.54
CA LEU A 65 -3.54 -0.52 -7.58
C LEU A 65 -3.64 0.97 -7.87
N ILE A 66 -2.51 1.62 -8.09
CA ILE A 66 -2.44 3.06 -8.39
C ILE A 66 -3.23 3.36 -9.67
N ASP A 67 -3.02 2.59 -10.73
CA ASP A 67 -3.69 2.81 -12.00
C ASP A 67 -5.20 2.61 -11.87
N GLU A 68 -5.64 1.60 -11.14
CA GLU A 68 -7.07 1.36 -10.94
C GLU A 68 -7.72 2.47 -10.11
N CYS A 69 -7.04 2.94 -9.06
CA CYS A 69 -7.53 4.06 -8.26
C CYS A 69 -7.65 5.32 -9.11
N ARG A 70 -6.67 5.58 -9.95
CA ARG A 70 -6.70 6.73 -10.88
C ARG A 70 -7.86 6.57 -11.86
N ARG A 71 -8.04 5.39 -12.42
CA ARG A 71 -9.12 5.11 -13.38
C ARG A 71 -10.51 5.33 -12.76
N GLN A 72 -10.67 4.97 -11.48
CA GLN A 72 -11.94 5.14 -10.78
C GLN A 72 -12.18 6.56 -10.26
N GLY A 73 -11.24 7.48 -10.48
CA GLY A 73 -11.44 8.87 -10.15
C GLY A 73 -11.04 9.27 -8.73
N TYR A 74 -10.30 8.41 -8.02
CA TYR A 74 -9.73 8.81 -6.72
C TYR A 74 -8.62 9.82 -6.94
N HIS A 75 -8.35 10.63 -5.91
CA HIS A 75 -7.43 11.76 -6.04
C HIS A 75 -6.12 11.57 -5.30
N ALA A 76 -6.14 10.92 -4.14
CA ALA A 76 -4.95 10.78 -3.31
C ALA A 76 -4.89 9.40 -2.66
N LEU A 77 -3.68 8.90 -2.47
CA LEU A 77 -3.42 7.66 -1.72
C LEU A 77 -2.52 7.98 -0.56
N ILE A 78 -2.80 7.37 0.59
CA ILE A 78 -2.02 7.49 1.81
C ILE A 78 -1.48 6.12 2.19
N ALA A 79 -0.20 6.03 2.50
CA ALA A 79 0.42 4.83 3.05
C ALA A 79 0.91 5.13 4.46
N CYS A 80 0.43 4.36 5.44
CA CYS A 80 0.79 4.53 6.84
C CYS A 80 1.85 3.49 7.19
N ILE A 81 3.06 3.93 7.53
CA ILE A 81 4.23 3.06 7.65
C ILE A 81 4.96 3.37 8.94
N THR A 82 5.36 2.33 9.70
CA THR A 82 6.19 2.55 10.88
C THR A 82 7.57 3.07 10.47
N ALA A 83 8.10 4.00 11.26
CA ALA A 83 9.33 4.71 10.90
C ALA A 83 10.56 3.81 10.81
N ASP A 84 10.53 2.65 11.47
CA ASP A 84 11.63 1.68 11.42
C ASP A 84 11.58 0.75 10.19
N ASN A 85 10.50 0.79 9.42
CA ASN A 85 10.36 -0.03 8.23
C ASN A 85 10.97 0.68 7.01
N LEU A 86 12.30 0.75 6.99
CA LEU A 86 13.02 1.50 5.96
C LEU A 86 12.78 0.95 4.55
N SER A 87 12.64 -0.36 4.40
CA SER A 87 12.43 -0.94 3.09
C SER A 87 11.08 -0.53 2.50
N SER A 88 10.04 -0.48 3.34
CA SER A 88 8.72 -0.03 2.90
C SER A 88 8.70 1.46 2.56
N LEU A 89 9.38 2.27 3.36
CA LEU A 89 9.51 3.71 3.08
C LEU A 89 10.17 3.93 1.72
N ARG A 90 11.29 3.25 1.44
CA ARG A 90 11.99 3.36 0.16
C ARG A 90 11.15 2.86 -1.00
N PHE A 91 10.46 1.75 -0.79
CA PHE A 91 9.56 1.17 -1.79
C PHE A 91 8.50 2.18 -2.23
N HIS A 92 7.84 2.81 -1.27
CA HIS A 92 6.80 3.80 -1.57
C HIS A 92 7.37 5.07 -2.20
N GLN A 93 8.55 5.51 -1.75
CA GLN A 93 9.21 6.67 -2.35
C GLN A 93 9.54 6.44 -3.82
N ARG A 94 9.97 5.23 -4.19
CA ARG A 94 10.23 4.88 -5.60
C ARG A 94 8.96 4.92 -6.44
N LEU A 95 7.80 4.69 -5.84
CA LEU A 95 6.52 4.79 -6.53
C LEU A 95 6.02 6.22 -6.66
N GLY A 96 6.72 7.18 -6.06
CA GLY A 96 6.34 8.59 -6.11
C GLY A 96 5.66 9.13 -4.88
N PHE A 97 5.46 8.32 -3.85
CA PHE A 97 4.93 8.79 -2.56
C PHE A 97 5.93 9.71 -1.89
N ARG A 98 5.42 10.71 -1.18
CA ARG A 98 6.26 11.63 -0.39
C ARG A 98 5.76 11.68 1.05
N GLN A 99 6.69 11.90 1.98
CA GLN A 99 6.34 12.01 3.40
C GLN A 99 5.55 13.29 3.66
N VAL A 100 4.42 13.15 4.35
CA VAL A 100 3.56 14.29 4.70
C VAL A 100 3.38 14.44 6.21
N SER A 101 3.67 13.40 6.99
CA SER A 101 3.58 13.49 8.46
C SER A 101 4.52 12.49 9.13
N ARG A 102 4.80 12.76 10.41
CA ARG A 102 5.46 11.82 11.30
C ARG A 102 4.86 12.00 12.69
N PHE A 103 4.31 10.94 13.24
CA PHE A 103 3.76 10.93 14.59
C PHE A 103 4.69 10.16 15.51
N SER A 104 5.03 10.77 16.66
CA SER A 104 5.93 10.15 17.63
C SER A 104 5.14 9.23 18.56
N GLU A 105 5.63 8.00 18.72
CA GLU A 105 5.19 7.06 19.74
C GLU A 105 3.68 6.78 19.74
N VAL A 106 3.07 6.76 18.56
CA VAL A 106 1.64 6.46 18.42
C VAL A 106 1.36 4.97 18.24
N GLY A 107 2.38 4.18 17.88
CA GLY A 107 2.27 2.74 17.77
C GLY A 107 3.00 2.02 18.89
N ARG A 108 2.61 0.78 19.18
CA ARG A 108 3.32 -0.04 20.16
C ARG A 108 3.35 -1.49 19.70
N ARG A 109 4.54 -2.07 19.71
CA ARG A 109 4.75 -3.48 19.30
C ARG A 109 6.01 -4.00 19.95
N PHE A 110 5.96 -5.24 20.48
CA PHE A 110 7.11 -5.89 21.12
C PHE A 110 7.71 -5.01 22.22
N ASP A 111 6.86 -4.42 23.07
CA ASP A 111 7.25 -3.52 24.17
C ASP A 111 8.05 -2.29 23.73
N ARG A 112 7.92 -1.90 22.45
CA ARG A 112 8.55 -0.69 21.93
C ARG A 112 7.48 0.28 21.44
N TRP A 113 7.71 1.56 21.67
CA TRP A 113 6.94 2.63 21.06
C TRP A 113 7.46 2.85 19.64
N LEU A 114 6.55 3.07 18.73
CA LEU A 114 6.88 3.24 17.32
C LEU A 114 6.35 4.58 16.81
N ASP A 115 7.22 5.28 16.07
CA ASP A 115 6.77 6.42 15.28
C ASP A 115 6.09 5.91 14.02
N VAL A 116 5.15 6.70 13.53
CA VAL A 116 4.41 6.36 12.30
C VAL A 116 4.54 7.51 11.31
N ILE A 117 4.87 7.16 10.08
CA ILE A 117 5.02 8.09 8.96
C ILE A 117 3.89 7.87 7.98
N ASP A 118 3.24 8.95 7.55
CA ASP A 118 2.31 8.91 6.45
C ASP A 118 3.01 9.39 5.18
N LEU A 119 2.87 8.61 4.12
CA LEU A 119 3.33 8.98 2.78
C LEU A 119 2.11 9.18 1.89
N GLU A 120 2.22 10.11 0.96
CA GLU A 120 1.12 10.50 0.10
C GLU A 120 1.51 10.47 -1.37
N LEU A 121 0.59 9.98 -2.20
CA LEU A 121 0.70 10.06 -3.66
C LEU A 121 -0.54 10.75 -4.20
N ILE A 122 -0.36 11.87 -4.88
CA ILE A 122 -1.44 12.54 -5.61
C ILE A 122 -1.55 11.89 -6.99
N LEU A 123 -2.74 11.44 -7.32
CA LEU A 123 -3.00 10.70 -8.56
C LEU A 123 -3.19 11.56 -9.80
#